data_23b1dce2fd7e400253d039ba2903f8a6
#
_entry.id   23b1dce2fd7e400253d039ba2903f8a6
#
_cell.length_a   1.000
_cell.length_b   1.000
_cell.length_c   1.000
_cell.angle_alpha   90.00
_cell.angle_beta   90.00
_cell.angle_gamma   90.00
#
_symmetry.space_group_name_H-M   'P 1'
#
loop_
_entity.id
_entity.type
_entity.pdbx_description
1 polymer ?
#
loop_
_entity_poly.entity_id
_entity_poly.type
_entity_poly.pdbx_seq_one_letter_code
_entity_poly.pdbx_strand_id
1 'polypeptide(L)'
;VRPLSWPIGQGARFKGVYNIYEHQLNLFTPNKQRVTEKVEVDIQSSELDERVGEREAAQLREELELVDGVYPKFEEETYRSAEVAPVFFGSALNNFGVQELLDCFVHIAPSPRPTQADERLVKPEEPKFSGFIFKITANIDPNHRSCIAFCKICSGKFVRNQPYYHVRLDKNVRFSSPTQFMAQRKSTIDEAYPGDIVGLPDNGIFKIGDTLTEGEKMHFRGLPSFSPLLFKYIENDDPMKNKQFQKGLEQLMNEGVAQLFVNQFNGRRIVGTVGQLQFEVIQYRLENEYNAKCRWEPVHLHKACWIEADDEKELENFKKRKYQYMAKDIEGRDVFLADSGYVLSMAQQDFEHIKFHFTSEF
;
A
#
# COMPACT_ATOMS: atom_id res chain seq x y z
N VAL A 1 -15.15 -8.26 10.80
CA VAL A 1 -14.87 -7.11 11.70
C VAL A 1 -15.45 -7.36 13.06
N ARG A 2 -14.87 -6.74 14.11
CA ARG A 2 -15.42 -6.70 15.47
C ARG A 2 -15.26 -5.29 16.04
N PRO A 3 -16.37 -4.60 16.39
CA PRO A 3 -16.30 -3.35 17.15
C PRO A 3 -15.67 -3.59 18.53
N LEU A 4 -14.66 -2.79 18.87
CA LEU A 4 -14.02 -2.75 20.18
C LEU A 4 -14.28 -1.43 20.91
N SER A 5 -14.95 -0.49 20.28
CA SER A 5 -15.57 0.66 20.93
C SER A 5 -16.92 0.94 20.30
N TRP A 6 -17.81 1.67 21.02
CA TRP A 6 -19.12 2.01 20.52
C TRP A 6 -19.52 3.44 20.88
N PRO A 7 -20.08 4.23 19.96
CA PRO A 7 -20.45 5.62 20.23
C PRO A 7 -21.71 5.70 21.11
N ILE A 8 -21.77 6.73 21.95
CA ILE A 8 -22.88 7.01 22.84
C ILE A 8 -23.62 8.24 22.35
N GLY A 9 -24.81 8.04 21.79
CA GLY A 9 -25.60 9.10 21.18
C GLY A 9 -25.08 9.53 19.81
N GLN A 10 -25.81 10.48 19.16
CA GLN A 10 -25.52 10.97 17.81
C GLN A 10 -25.72 12.48 17.70
N GLY A 11 -24.94 13.13 16.83
CA GLY A 11 -25.02 14.57 16.55
C GLY A 11 -24.90 15.41 17.81
N ALA A 12 -25.86 16.28 18.09
CA ALA A 12 -25.84 17.14 19.27
C ALA A 12 -25.99 16.39 20.62
N ARG A 13 -26.44 15.13 20.57
CA ARG A 13 -26.55 14.25 21.74
C ARG A 13 -25.35 13.32 21.94
N PHE A 14 -24.33 13.44 21.13
CA PHE A 14 -23.12 12.65 21.27
C PHE A 14 -22.44 12.94 22.61
N LYS A 15 -22.25 11.92 23.44
CA LYS A 15 -21.66 12.00 24.76
C LYS A 15 -20.21 11.54 24.80
N GLY A 16 -19.86 10.58 23.95
CA GLY A 16 -18.54 9.96 23.95
C GLY A 16 -18.56 8.58 23.33
N VAL A 17 -17.61 7.77 23.73
CA VAL A 17 -17.42 6.41 23.25
C VAL A 17 -17.22 5.46 24.42
N TYR A 18 -17.90 4.33 24.41
CA TYR A 18 -17.63 3.23 25.34
C TYR A 18 -16.57 2.30 24.70
N ASN A 19 -15.43 2.14 25.37
CA ASN A 19 -14.38 1.20 24.98
C ASN A 19 -14.75 -0.20 25.50
N ILE A 20 -15.19 -1.06 24.58
CA ILE A 20 -15.61 -2.43 24.90
C ILE A 20 -14.40 -3.31 25.30
N TYR A 21 -13.21 -3.00 24.73
CA TYR A 21 -12.00 -3.78 24.97
C TYR A 21 -11.44 -3.58 26.39
N GLU A 22 -11.49 -2.35 26.89
CA GLU A 22 -10.97 -1.99 28.22
C GLU A 22 -12.08 -1.75 29.25
N HIS A 23 -13.35 -1.85 28.88
CA HIS A 23 -14.51 -1.53 29.73
C HIS A 23 -14.47 -0.10 30.30
N GLN A 24 -14.10 0.87 29.47
CA GLN A 24 -13.93 2.28 29.86
C GLN A 24 -14.91 3.18 29.13
N LEU A 25 -15.41 4.17 29.88
CA LEU A 25 -16.23 5.25 29.35
C LEU A 25 -15.33 6.46 29.04
N ASN A 26 -15.31 6.87 27.78
CA ASN A 26 -14.56 8.04 27.30
C ASN A 26 -15.53 9.14 26.93
N LEU A 27 -15.70 10.13 27.83
CA LEU A 27 -16.61 11.24 27.60
C LEU A 27 -15.96 12.30 26.70
N PHE A 28 -16.74 12.81 25.76
CA PHE A 28 -16.34 13.87 24.85
C PHE A 28 -16.79 15.24 25.34
N THR A 29 -15.88 16.20 25.37
CA THR A 29 -16.20 17.60 25.65
C THR A 29 -15.86 18.43 24.42
N PRO A 30 -16.84 19.09 23.77
CA PRO A 30 -16.61 19.96 22.63
C PRO A 30 -15.56 21.04 22.95
N ASN A 31 -14.72 21.37 21.94
CA ASN A 31 -13.71 22.43 22.02
C ASN A 31 -12.55 22.22 23.02
N LYS A 32 -12.35 21.03 23.56
CA LYS A 32 -11.17 20.69 24.33
C LYS A 32 -10.22 19.81 23.52
N GLN A 33 -8.92 20.12 23.62
CA GLN A 33 -7.85 19.42 22.87
C GLN A 33 -7.60 17.98 23.35
N ARG A 34 -8.26 17.49 24.40
CA ARG A 34 -8.13 16.14 24.95
C ARG A 34 -9.48 15.61 25.44
N VAL A 35 -9.66 14.29 25.34
CA VAL A 35 -10.70 13.56 26.08
C VAL A 35 -10.57 13.89 27.54
N THR A 36 -11.65 14.30 28.16
CA THR A 36 -11.59 14.96 29.46
C THR A 36 -11.59 13.98 30.61
N GLU A 37 -12.15 12.79 30.42
CA GLU A 37 -12.33 11.83 31.49
C GLU A 37 -12.39 10.40 30.92
N LYS A 38 -11.45 9.55 31.34
CA LYS A 38 -11.50 8.10 31.17
C LYS A 38 -11.92 7.50 32.50
N VAL A 39 -13.02 6.82 32.51
CA VAL A 39 -13.55 6.20 33.73
C VAL A 39 -13.87 4.74 33.47
N GLU A 40 -13.38 3.85 34.32
CA GLU A 40 -13.82 2.46 34.31
C GLU A 40 -15.23 2.39 34.82
N VAL A 41 -16.17 2.01 33.99
CA VAL A 41 -17.59 1.92 34.33
C VAL A 41 -18.13 0.61 33.82
N ASP A 42 -18.69 -0.18 34.70
CA ASP A 42 -19.47 -1.36 34.31
C ASP A 42 -20.72 -0.93 33.55
N ILE A 43 -20.93 -1.54 32.39
CA ILE A 43 -22.07 -1.26 31.50
C ILE A 43 -23.44 -1.42 32.20
N GLN A 44 -23.51 -2.28 33.21
CA GLN A 44 -24.73 -2.55 33.98
C GLN A 44 -24.87 -1.66 35.22
N SER A 45 -23.86 -0.84 35.55
CA SER A 45 -23.90 0.02 36.74
C SER A 45 -24.80 1.24 36.55
N SER A 46 -25.39 1.73 37.66
CA SER A 46 -26.12 3.00 37.67
C SER A 46 -25.22 4.21 37.46
N GLU A 47 -23.91 4.06 37.64
CA GLU A 47 -22.94 5.12 37.37
C GLU A 47 -22.91 5.51 35.89
N LEU A 48 -23.15 4.55 34.99
CA LEU A 48 -23.28 4.86 33.56
C LEU A 48 -24.49 5.78 33.31
N ASP A 49 -25.63 5.48 33.92
CA ASP A 49 -26.86 6.28 33.79
C ASP A 49 -26.68 7.71 34.31
N GLU A 50 -25.96 7.89 35.43
CA GLU A 50 -25.65 9.20 35.97
C GLU A 50 -24.74 10.05 35.07
N ARG A 51 -23.77 9.40 34.38
CA ARG A 51 -22.77 10.10 33.55
C ARG A 51 -23.26 10.45 32.15
N VAL A 52 -24.00 9.56 31.50
CA VAL A 52 -24.42 9.75 30.10
C VAL A 52 -25.90 10.07 29.94
N GLY A 53 -26.70 9.80 30.98
CA GLY A 53 -28.16 9.91 30.99
C GLY A 53 -28.83 8.55 30.81
N GLU A 54 -29.95 8.33 31.50
CA GLU A 54 -30.68 7.06 31.52
C GLU A 54 -31.03 6.55 30.12
N ARG A 55 -31.47 7.46 29.25
CA ARG A 55 -31.84 7.11 27.88
C ARG A 55 -30.67 6.63 27.05
N GLU A 56 -29.56 7.37 27.05
CA GLU A 56 -28.36 7.04 26.29
C GLU A 56 -27.67 5.80 26.84
N ALA A 57 -27.72 5.57 28.16
CA ALA A 57 -27.23 4.35 28.80
C ALA A 57 -28.05 3.12 28.41
N ALA A 58 -29.40 3.23 28.44
CA ALA A 58 -30.29 2.15 28.02
C ALA A 58 -30.08 1.79 26.53
N GLN A 59 -29.98 2.79 25.67
CA GLN A 59 -29.70 2.61 24.24
C GLN A 59 -28.34 1.93 24.03
N LEU A 60 -27.30 2.35 24.75
CA LEU A 60 -25.96 1.74 24.66
C LEU A 60 -26.01 0.26 25.06
N ARG A 61 -26.69 -0.11 26.12
CA ARG A 61 -26.85 -1.51 26.56
C ARG A 61 -27.49 -2.38 25.48
N GLU A 62 -28.59 -1.90 24.89
CA GLU A 62 -29.29 -2.57 23.79
C GLU A 62 -28.39 -2.75 22.55
N GLU A 63 -27.69 -1.68 22.16
CA GLU A 63 -26.79 -1.71 21.01
C GLU A 63 -25.60 -2.65 21.24
N LEU A 64 -25.02 -2.72 22.43
CA LEU A 64 -23.93 -3.63 22.75
C LEU A 64 -24.38 -5.08 22.80
N GLU A 65 -25.60 -5.38 23.24
CA GLU A 65 -26.19 -6.72 23.15
C GLU A 65 -26.32 -7.16 21.68
N LEU A 66 -26.76 -6.27 20.80
CA LEU A 66 -26.81 -6.52 19.36
C LEU A 66 -25.40 -6.75 18.77
N VAL A 67 -24.42 -5.95 19.17
CA VAL A 67 -23.01 -6.13 18.73
C VAL A 67 -22.49 -7.50 19.14
N ASP A 68 -22.76 -7.94 20.35
CA ASP A 68 -22.34 -9.26 20.84
C ASP A 68 -23.09 -10.42 20.18
N GLY A 69 -24.32 -10.21 19.74
CA GLY A 69 -25.10 -11.21 19.01
C GLY A 69 -24.72 -11.34 17.53
N VAL A 70 -24.23 -10.25 16.90
CA VAL A 70 -23.97 -10.21 15.44
C VAL A 70 -22.51 -10.46 15.08
N TYR A 71 -21.57 -9.98 15.89
CA TYR A 71 -20.14 -10.05 15.58
C TYR A 71 -19.44 -11.16 16.39
N PRO A 72 -18.41 -11.81 15.81
CA PRO A 72 -17.61 -12.79 16.55
C PRO A 72 -16.90 -12.10 17.72
N LYS A 73 -16.60 -12.87 18.77
CA LYS A 73 -15.75 -12.36 19.86
C LYS A 73 -14.37 -12.01 19.34
N PHE A 74 -13.79 -10.96 19.91
CA PHE A 74 -12.42 -10.57 19.56
C PHE A 74 -11.44 -11.50 20.28
N GLU A 75 -10.57 -12.11 19.48
CA GLU A 75 -9.41 -12.89 19.93
C GLU A 75 -8.19 -12.41 19.17
N GLU A 76 -7.07 -12.24 19.87
CA GLU A 76 -5.82 -11.75 19.22
C GLU A 76 -5.34 -12.69 18.12
N GLU A 77 -5.60 -13.99 18.24
CA GLU A 77 -5.20 -14.98 17.24
C GLU A 77 -5.96 -14.78 15.92
N THR A 78 -7.27 -14.51 15.97
CA THR A 78 -8.08 -14.21 14.79
C THR A 78 -7.71 -12.88 14.13
N TYR A 79 -7.25 -11.92 14.93
CA TYR A 79 -6.63 -10.68 14.39
C TYR A 79 -5.30 -10.98 13.71
N ARG A 80 -4.42 -11.76 14.35
CA ARG A 80 -3.11 -12.11 13.81
C ARG A 80 -3.18 -12.98 12.55
N SER A 81 -4.22 -13.81 12.40
CA SER A 81 -4.51 -14.56 11.17
C SER A 81 -5.21 -13.73 10.07
N ALA A 82 -5.54 -12.47 10.36
CA ALA A 82 -6.28 -11.55 9.48
C ALA A 82 -7.73 -11.96 9.20
N GLU A 83 -8.33 -12.80 10.03
CA GLU A 83 -9.75 -13.21 9.93
C GLU A 83 -10.69 -12.13 10.47
N VAL A 84 -10.29 -11.45 11.56
CA VAL A 84 -11.08 -10.42 12.23
C VAL A 84 -10.28 -9.11 12.32
N ALA A 85 -10.89 -8.00 11.90
CA ALA A 85 -10.35 -6.67 12.07
C ALA A 85 -11.04 -5.94 13.23
N PRO A 86 -10.30 -5.43 14.24
CA PRO A 86 -10.86 -4.60 15.29
C PRO A 86 -11.28 -3.23 14.74
N VAL A 87 -12.39 -2.72 15.23
CA VAL A 87 -12.94 -1.43 14.81
C VAL A 87 -13.10 -0.51 16.02
N PHE A 88 -12.55 0.69 15.92
CA PHE A 88 -12.70 1.76 16.89
C PHE A 88 -13.42 2.94 16.28
N PHE A 89 -14.36 3.52 17.02
CA PHE A 89 -15.05 4.74 16.62
C PHE A 89 -14.30 5.94 17.19
N GLY A 90 -13.95 6.88 16.32
CA GLY A 90 -13.19 8.04 16.72
C GLY A 90 -13.26 9.18 15.71
N SER A 91 -12.67 10.31 16.06
CA SER A 91 -12.53 11.47 15.20
C SER A 91 -11.15 12.09 15.39
N ALA A 92 -10.32 12.02 14.36
CA ALA A 92 -9.01 12.67 14.38
C ALA A 92 -9.13 14.21 14.49
N LEU A 93 -10.15 14.78 13.85
CA LEU A 93 -10.41 16.23 13.90
C LEU A 93 -10.75 16.69 15.32
N ASN A 94 -11.54 15.90 16.05
CA ASN A 94 -11.99 16.22 17.42
C ASN A 94 -11.11 15.54 18.49
N ASN A 95 -10.09 14.79 18.06
CA ASN A 95 -9.10 14.12 18.90
C ASN A 95 -9.71 13.21 19.99
N PHE A 96 -10.66 12.35 19.61
CA PHE A 96 -11.19 11.30 20.48
C PHE A 96 -11.17 9.92 19.77
N GLY A 97 -11.10 8.83 20.54
CA GLY A 97 -11.09 7.45 20.04
C GLY A 97 -9.76 7.02 19.39
N VAL A 98 -8.85 7.96 19.12
CA VAL A 98 -7.56 7.69 18.47
C VAL A 98 -6.59 7.04 19.44
N GLN A 99 -6.56 7.50 20.69
CA GLN A 99 -5.67 6.93 21.69
C GLN A 99 -6.05 5.49 22.02
N GLU A 100 -7.33 5.18 22.16
CA GLU A 100 -7.84 3.84 22.44
C GLU A 100 -7.45 2.86 21.31
N LEU A 101 -7.57 3.32 20.07
CA LEU A 101 -7.09 2.55 18.91
C LEU A 101 -5.59 2.26 19.00
N LEU A 102 -4.77 3.28 19.31
CA LEU A 102 -3.32 3.15 19.40
C LEU A 102 -2.90 2.28 20.59
N ASP A 103 -3.52 2.46 21.75
CA ASP A 103 -3.26 1.66 22.95
C ASP A 103 -3.58 0.17 22.68
N CYS A 104 -4.74 -0.13 22.10
CA CYS A 104 -5.08 -1.48 21.71
C CYS A 104 -4.10 -2.02 20.66
N PHE A 105 -3.76 -1.23 19.63
CA PHE A 105 -2.82 -1.64 18.58
C PHE A 105 -1.45 -2.02 19.16
N VAL A 106 -0.91 -1.24 20.11
CA VAL A 106 0.36 -1.56 20.78
C VAL A 106 0.31 -2.91 21.51
N HIS A 107 -0.85 -3.26 22.08
CA HIS A 107 -1.01 -4.54 22.79
C HIS A 107 -1.13 -5.73 21.85
N ILE A 108 -1.92 -5.61 20.76
CA ILE A 108 -2.26 -6.74 19.88
C ILE A 108 -1.32 -6.91 18.68
N ALA A 109 -0.56 -5.85 18.32
CA ALA A 109 0.33 -5.89 17.17
C ALA A 109 1.38 -6.98 17.31
N PRO A 110 1.52 -7.87 16.32
CA PRO A 110 2.54 -8.91 16.37
C PRO A 110 3.94 -8.32 16.20
N SER A 111 4.94 -9.01 16.76
CA SER A 111 6.34 -8.79 16.39
C SER A 111 6.54 -9.02 14.87
N PRO A 112 7.65 -8.51 14.29
CA PRO A 112 7.95 -8.76 12.89
C PRO A 112 7.87 -10.24 12.56
N ARG A 113 7.18 -10.56 11.46
CA ARG A 113 6.97 -11.95 11.02
C ARG A 113 8.04 -12.37 10.03
N PRO A 114 8.32 -13.68 9.91
CA PRO A 114 9.15 -14.20 8.85
C PRO A 114 8.63 -13.75 7.48
N THR A 115 9.55 -13.37 6.60
CA THR A 115 9.24 -12.87 5.25
C THR A 115 9.68 -13.90 4.21
N GLN A 116 8.81 -14.22 3.25
CA GLN A 116 9.12 -15.18 2.20
C GLN A 116 10.00 -14.52 1.13
N ALA A 117 11.17 -15.09 0.91
CA ALA A 117 11.96 -14.92 -0.30
C ALA A 117 11.70 -16.08 -1.26
N ASP A 118 12.11 -15.95 -2.53
CA ASP A 118 11.93 -17.04 -3.52
C ASP A 118 12.68 -18.29 -3.11
N GLU A 119 13.88 -18.11 -2.57
CA GLU A 119 14.77 -19.20 -2.21
C GLU A 119 14.46 -19.82 -0.84
N ARG A 120 13.96 -19.01 0.11
CA ARG A 120 13.72 -19.48 1.48
C ARG A 120 12.85 -18.51 2.31
N LEU A 121 12.39 -19.02 3.45
CA LEU A 121 11.77 -18.19 4.49
C LEU A 121 12.87 -17.50 5.34
N VAL A 122 12.82 -16.17 5.44
CA VAL A 122 13.75 -15.34 6.21
C VAL A 122 13.13 -15.00 7.54
N LYS A 123 13.80 -15.33 8.65
CA LYS A 123 13.33 -15.04 10.01
C LYS A 123 13.94 -13.73 10.53
N PRO A 124 13.17 -12.93 11.27
CA PRO A 124 13.66 -11.65 11.84
C PRO A 124 14.89 -11.81 12.74
N GLU A 125 15.01 -12.95 13.42
CA GLU A 125 16.07 -13.25 14.38
C GLU A 125 17.41 -13.62 13.74
N GLU A 126 17.44 -13.77 12.41
CA GLU A 126 18.69 -14.10 11.70
C GLU A 126 19.72 -12.99 11.86
N PRO A 127 21.00 -13.32 12.09
CA PRO A 127 22.02 -12.32 12.39
C PRO A 127 22.44 -11.46 11.20
N LYS A 128 22.31 -11.99 9.97
CA LYS A 128 22.68 -11.28 8.75
C LYS A 128 21.56 -10.36 8.29
N PHE A 129 21.94 -9.15 7.90
CA PHE A 129 21.00 -8.18 7.36
C PHE A 129 20.40 -8.66 6.03
N SER A 130 19.09 -8.49 5.95
CA SER A 130 18.35 -8.52 4.69
C SER A 130 17.18 -7.55 4.74
N GLY A 131 16.83 -7.00 3.58
CA GLY A 131 15.68 -6.12 3.42
C GLY A 131 15.36 -5.91 1.95
N PHE A 132 14.20 -5.34 1.68
CA PHE A 132 13.76 -5.05 0.32
C PHE A 132 13.11 -3.69 0.19
N ILE A 133 13.20 -3.13 -1.01
CA ILE A 133 12.60 -1.85 -1.38
C ILE A 133 11.13 -2.08 -1.73
N PHE A 134 10.22 -1.55 -0.91
CA PHE A 134 8.79 -1.69 -1.13
C PHE A 134 8.11 -0.42 -1.67
N LYS A 135 8.81 0.71 -1.59
CA LYS A 135 8.29 2.01 -2.05
C LYS A 135 9.45 2.92 -2.47
N ILE A 136 9.23 3.70 -3.51
CA ILE A 136 10.12 4.80 -3.91
C ILE A 136 9.27 6.07 -3.96
N THR A 137 9.81 7.18 -3.48
CA THR A 137 9.15 8.50 -3.56
C THR A 137 10.15 9.52 -4.09
N ALA A 138 9.82 10.15 -5.21
CA ALA A 138 10.59 11.25 -5.76
C ALA A 138 10.06 12.59 -5.23
N ASN A 139 10.91 13.64 -5.35
CA ASN A 139 10.56 15.04 -5.11
C ASN A 139 9.89 15.32 -3.74
N ILE A 140 10.34 14.64 -2.68
CA ILE A 140 9.87 14.92 -1.31
C ILE A 140 10.15 16.37 -0.91
N ASP A 141 11.28 16.93 -1.38
CA ASP A 141 11.58 18.34 -1.28
C ASP A 141 11.44 18.99 -2.68
N PRO A 142 10.50 19.94 -2.87
CA PRO A 142 10.31 20.61 -4.17
C PRO A 142 11.57 21.34 -4.69
N ASN A 143 12.48 21.74 -3.78
CA ASN A 143 13.72 22.43 -4.12
C ASN A 143 14.87 21.47 -4.46
N HIS A 144 14.76 20.20 -4.10
CA HIS A 144 15.77 19.19 -4.34
C HIS A 144 15.15 17.96 -5.03
N ARG A 145 15.62 17.67 -6.24
CA ARG A 145 15.22 16.45 -6.99
C ARG A 145 15.86 15.21 -6.36
N SER A 146 15.41 14.86 -5.17
CA SER A 146 15.88 13.68 -4.44
C SER A 146 14.82 12.58 -4.44
N CYS A 147 15.21 11.37 -4.76
CA CYS A 147 14.41 10.18 -4.54
C CYS A 147 14.82 9.52 -3.23
N ILE A 148 13.85 8.92 -2.57
CA ILE A 148 14.07 8.08 -1.39
C ILE A 148 13.44 6.72 -1.67
N ALA A 149 14.25 5.68 -1.57
CA ALA A 149 13.80 4.30 -1.59
C ALA A 149 13.56 3.83 -0.15
N PHE A 150 12.36 3.36 0.13
CA PHE A 150 12.01 2.85 1.47
C PHE A 150 12.29 1.36 1.52
N CYS A 151 13.23 1.00 2.39
CA CYS A 151 13.64 -0.37 2.65
C CYS A 151 12.97 -0.90 3.90
N LYS A 152 12.25 -2.01 3.81
CA LYS A 152 11.79 -2.78 4.96
C LYS A 152 12.88 -3.75 5.37
N ILE A 153 13.28 -3.73 6.64
CA ILE A 153 14.27 -4.67 7.18
C ILE A 153 13.56 -5.97 7.54
N CYS A 154 14.07 -7.08 7.02
CA CYS A 154 13.50 -8.41 7.23
C CYS A 154 14.27 -9.23 8.25
N SER A 155 15.60 -9.07 8.30
CA SER A 155 16.47 -9.77 9.26
C SER A 155 17.72 -8.96 9.57
N GLY A 156 18.41 -9.33 10.65
CA GLY A 156 19.69 -8.76 11.06
C GLY A 156 19.58 -7.30 11.47
N LYS A 157 20.63 -6.53 11.25
CA LYS A 157 20.73 -5.14 11.66
C LYS A 157 21.26 -4.27 10.52
N PHE A 158 20.53 -3.23 10.17
CA PHE A 158 21.04 -2.19 9.28
C PHE A 158 21.98 -1.26 10.06
N VAL A 159 23.14 -0.96 9.50
CA VAL A 159 24.11 -0.03 10.06
C VAL A 159 24.54 0.97 8.99
N ARG A 160 24.53 2.25 9.34
CA ARG A 160 24.95 3.34 8.47
C ARG A 160 26.39 3.15 7.97
N ASN A 161 26.63 3.48 6.69
CA ASN A 161 27.92 3.34 6.00
C ASN A 161 28.46 1.91 5.84
N GLN A 162 27.74 0.89 6.30
CA GLN A 162 28.10 -0.49 6.01
C GLN A 162 27.82 -0.82 4.54
N PRO A 163 28.62 -1.68 3.89
CA PRO A 163 28.34 -2.15 2.53
C PRO A 163 27.23 -3.20 2.55
N TYR A 164 26.23 -3.03 1.70
CA TYR A 164 25.17 -4.00 1.46
C TYR A 164 25.19 -4.44 0.00
N TYR A 165 25.00 -5.71 -0.23
CA TYR A 165 24.95 -6.30 -1.55
C TYR A 165 23.56 -6.05 -2.17
N HIS A 166 23.55 -5.34 -3.28
CA HIS A 166 22.35 -5.10 -4.09
C HIS A 166 22.20 -6.24 -5.08
N VAL A 167 21.24 -7.12 -4.86
CA VAL A 167 21.14 -8.40 -5.59
C VAL A 167 20.96 -8.21 -7.10
N ARG A 168 19.97 -7.39 -7.53
CA ARG A 168 19.73 -7.15 -8.96
C ARG A 168 20.91 -6.50 -9.69
N LEU A 169 21.64 -5.60 -9.03
CA LEU A 169 22.77 -4.90 -9.64
C LEU A 169 24.11 -5.62 -9.48
N ASP A 170 24.14 -6.74 -8.77
CA ASP A 170 25.34 -7.55 -8.47
C ASP A 170 26.51 -6.70 -7.95
N LYS A 171 26.23 -5.76 -7.04
CA LYS A 171 27.23 -4.84 -6.49
C LYS A 171 26.93 -4.42 -5.06
N ASN A 172 27.97 -3.98 -4.35
CA ASN A 172 27.81 -3.40 -3.02
C ASN A 172 27.44 -1.91 -3.11
N VAL A 173 26.53 -1.49 -2.27
CA VAL A 173 26.08 -0.09 -2.07
C VAL A 173 26.27 0.32 -0.62
N ARG A 174 26.47 1.62 -0.36
CA ARG A 174 26.62 2.18 0.97
C ARG A 174 25.73 3.41 1.11
N PHE A 175 25.22 3.62 2.30
CA PHE A 175 24.30 4.73 2.60
C PHE A 175 24.89 5.61 3.70
N SER A 176 25.28 6.83 3.33
CA SER A 176 25.85 7.82 4.27
C SER A 176 24.78 8.58 5.06
N SER A 177 23.58 8.68 4.52
CA SER A 177 22.49 9.47 5.12
C SER A 177 21.15 8.71 5.07
N PRO A 178 21.10 7.48 5.66
CA PRO A 178 19.83 6.77 5.78
C PRO A 178 18.91 7.54 6.71
N THR A 179 17.61 7.54 6.44
CA THR A 179 16.65 8.40 7.11
C THR A 179 15.48 7.62 7.65
N GLN A 180 14.96 8.09 8.78
CA GLN A 180 13.68 7.70 9.34
C GLN A 180 12.75 8.91 9.33
N PHE A 181 11.47 8.64 9.11
CA PHE A 181 10.43 9.65 9.09
C PHE A 181 9.51 9.48 10.29
N MET A 182 9.26 10.57 11.00
CA MET A 182 8.21 10.66 11.99
C MET A 182 7.30 11.83 11.59
N ALA A 183 6.20 11.52 10.94
CA ALA A 183 5.35 12.48 10.25
C ALA A 183 6.19 13.33 9.26
N GLN A 184 6.25 14.65 9.43
CA GLN A 184 7.04 15.54 8.57
C GLN A 184 8.53 15.64 8.98
N ARG A 185 8.90 15.11 10.15
CA ARG A 185 10.28 15.19 10.63
C ARG A 185 11.12 14.08 10.02
N LYS A 186 12.20 14.47 9.37
CA LYS A 186 13.23 13.59 8.82
C LYS A 186 14.44 13.61 9.73
N SER A 187 14.92 12.45 10.15
CA SER A 187 16.15 12.30 10.93
C SER A 187 17.06 11.25 10.29
N THR A 188 18.37 11.48 10.36
CA THR A 188 19.35 10.46 10.00
C THR A 188 19.45 9.44 11.10
N ILE A 189 19.55 8.15 10.74
CA ILE A 189 19.70 7.05 11.69
C ILE A 189 21.02 6.32 11.49
N ASP A 190 21.56 5.78 12.57
CA ASP A 190 22.79 5.00 12.52
C ASP A 190 22.50 3.49 12.46
N GLU A 191 21.42 3.04 13.05
CA GLU A 191 21.04 1.63 13.13
C GLU A 191 19.52 1.46 12.97
N ALA A 192 19.10 0.31 12.43
CA ALA A 192 17.70 -0.10 12.38
C ALA A 192 17.59 -1.64 12.39
N TYR A 193 16.43 -2.15 12.80
CA TYR A 193 16.20 -3.54 13.14
C TYR A 193 15.05 -4.16 12.32
N PRO A 194 14.87 -5.49 12.34
CA PRO A 194 13.77 -6.14 11.62
C PRO A 194 12.40 -5.54 11.98
N GLY A 195 11.61 -5.24 10.96
CA GLY A 195 10.34 -4.53 11.07
C GLY A 195 10.44 -3.02 10.86
N ASP A 196 11.63 -2.42 11.05
CA ASP A 196 11.84 -1.00 10.76
C ASP A 196 11.81 -0.72 9.25
N ILE A 197 11.46 0.52 8.95
CA ILE A 197 11.50 1.08 7.60
C ILE A 197 12.54 2.18 7.54
N VAL A 198 13.50 2.03 6.63
CA VAL A 198 14.60 2.98 6.43
C VAL A 198 14.48 3.64 5.07
N GLY A 199 14.52 4.97 5.03
CA GLY A 199 14.62 5.74 3.79
C GLY A 199 16.07 5.82 3.30
N LEU A 200 16.35 5.23 2.16
CA LEU A 200 17.66 5.24 1.52
C LEU A 200 17.69 6.30 0.43
N PRO A 201 18.66 7.25 0.45
CA PRO A 201 18.83 8.20 -0.64
C PRO A 201 19.06 7.45 -1.96
N ASP A 202 18.30 7.80 -2.98
CA ASP A 202 18.33 7.16 -4.28
C ASP A 202 18.60 8.14 -5.40
N ASN A 203 19.52 7.79 -6.28
CA ASN A 203 19.83 8.53 -7.50
C ASN A 203 19.14 7.91 -8.74
N GLY A 204 18.06 7.15 -8.54
CA GLY A 204 17.31 6.47 -9.59
C GLY A 204 17.86 5.08 -9.94
N ILE A 205 18.59 4.44 -9.01
CA ILE A 205 19.12 3.10 -9.22
C ILE A 205 18.18 2.00 -8.68
N PHE A 206 17.36 2.32 -7.69
CA PHE A 206 16.44 1.37 -7.09
C PHE A 206 15.17 1.17 -7.90
N LYS A 207 14.67 -0.06 -7.83
CA LYS A 207 13.31 -0.44 -8.23
C LYS A 207 12.57 -1.03 -7.04
N ILE A 208 11.23 -0.95 -7.08
CA ILE A 208 10.39 -1.67 -6.12
C ILE A 208 10.67 -3.17 -6.29
N GLY A 209 10.83 -3.90 -5.16
CA GLY A 209 11.23 -5.30 -5.14
C GLY A 209 12.75 -5.53 -5.03
N ASP A 210 13.60 -4.51 -5.22
CA ASP A 210 15.04 -4.66 -5.05
C ASP A 210 15.41 -5.16 -3.65
N THR A 211 16.25 -6.18 -3.61
CA THR A 211 16.71 -6.81 -2.37
C THR A 211 18.13 -6.37 -2.03
N LEU A 212 18.33 -6.06 -0.75
CA LEU A 212 19.63 -5.75 -0.14
C LEU A 212 19.97 -6.79 0.92
N THR A 213 21.20 -7.30 0.90
CA THR A 213 21.66 -8.34 1.84
C THR A 213 23.12 -8.10 2.29
N GLU A 214 23.64 -8.95 3.15
CA GLU A 214 25.07 -9.07 3.46
C GLU A 214 25.77 -10.14 2.59
N GLY A 215 25.46 -10.16 1.27
CA GLY A 215 26.15 -11.00 0.28
C GLY A 215 25.38 -12.25 -0.16
N GLU A 216 24.23 -12.55 0.42
CA GLU A 216 23.37 -13.65 -0.01
C GLU A 216 22.58 -13.21 -1.26
N LYS A 217 22.53 -14.08 -2.27
CA LYS A 217 21.70 -13.88 -3.46
C LYS A 217 20.31 -14.46 -3.19
N MET A 218 19.38 -13.59 -2.84
CA MET A 218 17.97 -13.96 -2.66
C MET A 218 17.07 -12.81 -3.08
N HIS A 219 15.82 -13.13 -3.44
CA HIS A 219 14.83 -12.15 -3.86
C HIS A 219 13.61 -12.23 -2.94
N PHE A 220 13.30 -11.13 -2.26
CA PHE A 220 12.01 -11.04 -1.59
C PHE A 220 10.93 -10.86 -2.63
N ARG A 221 9.82 -11.61 -2.47
CA ARG A 221 8.62 -11.35 -3.23
C ARG A 221 8.14 -9.95 -2.88
N GLY A 222 8.07 -9.10 -3.88
CA GLY A 222 7.63 -7.72 -3.72
C GLY A 222 6.13 -7.62 -3.39
N LEU A 223 5.62 -6.41 -3.36
CA LEU A 223 4.18 -6.21 -3.30
C LEU A 223 3.57 -6.56 -4.66
N PRO A 224 2.57 -7.45 -4.72
CA PRO A 224 1.97 -7.83 -5.99
C PRO A 224 1.35 -6.60 -6.68
N SER A 225 1.68 -6.42 -7.95
CA SER A 225 1.06 -5.40 -8.79
C SER A 225 -0.10 -6.02 -9.55
N PHE A 226 -1.31 -5.77 -9.05
CA PHE A 226 -2.54 -6.31 -9.64
C PHE A 226 -2.89 -5.66 -10.98
N SER A 227 -3.59 -6.40 -11.84
CA SER A 227 -4.16 -5.82 -13.05
C SER A 227 -5.04 -4.61 -12.72
N PRO A 228 -4.83 -3.48 -13.39
CA PRO A 228 -5.64 -2.29 -13.19
C PRO A 228 -7.13 -2.52 -13.47
N LEU A 229 -7.96 -1.66 -12.89
CA LEU A 229 -9.41 -1.66 -13.08
C LEU A 229 -9.86 -0.58 -14.08
N LEU A 230 -9.08 0.50 -14.22
CA LEU A 230 -9.40 1.64 -15.06
C LEU A 230 -8.21 1.93 -15.98
N PHE A 231 -8.52 2.26 -17.22
CA PHE A 231 -7.51 2.52 -18.25
C PHE A 231 -7.82 3.81 -19.00
N LYS A 232 -6.78 4.60 -19.29
CA LYS A 232 -6.87 5.76 -20.18
C LYS A 232 -5.60 5.87 -21.01
N TYR A 233 -5.72 6.34 -22.24
CA TYR A 233 -4.56 6.84 -22.97
C TYR A 233 -4.04 8.11 -22.32
N ILE A 234 -2.71 8.26 -22.29
CA ILE A 234 -2.05 9.48 -21.87
C ILE A 234 -1.24 10.06 -23.02
N GLU A 235 -1.43 11.32 -23.30
CA GLU A 235 -0.72 12.05 -24.35
C GLU A 235 -0.11 13.32 -23.79
N ASN A 236 1.05 13.68 -24.34
CA ASN A 236 1.69 14.95 -24.01
C ASN A 236 0.96 16.08 -24.74
N ASP A 237 0.49 17.07 -24.02
CA ASP A 237 -0.26 18.21 -24.57
C ASP A 237 0.69 19.31 -25.11
N ASP A 238 1.97 19.29 -24.73
CA ASP A 238 3.00 20.23 -25.20
C ASP A 238 4.20 19.49 -25.80
N PRO A 239 4.30 19.40 -27.14
CA PRO A 239 5.40 18.72 -27.83
C PRO A 239 6.80 19.22 -27.41
N MET A 240 6.93 20.49 -27.04
CA MET A 240 8.22 21.09 -26.61
C MET A 240 8.70 20.52 -25.28
N LYS A 241 7.81 19.97 -24.47
CA LYS A 241 8.10 19.39 -23.16
C LYS A 241 8.14 17.86 -23.13
N ASN A 242 8.33 17.23 -24.28
CA ASN A 242 8.30 15.79 -24.40
C ASN A 242 9.31 15.07 -23.47
N LYS A 243 10.51 15.63 -23.29
CA LYS A 243 11.51 15.05 -22.38
C LYS A 243 11.06 15.08 -20.92
N GLN A 244 10.47 16.20 -20.49
CA GLN A 244 9.95 16.37 -19.14
C GLN A 244 8.76 15.43 -18.90
N PHE A 245 7.85 15.35 -19.88
CA PHE A 245 6.71 14.43 -19.85
C PHE A 245 7.14 12.97 -19.72
N GLN A 246 8.06 12.52 -20.58
CA GLN A 246 8.55 11.14 -20.51
C GLN A 246 9.23 10.83 -19.19
N LYS A 247 10.14 11.72 -18.73
CA LYS A 247 10.82 11.55 -17.46
C LYS A 247 9.84 11.52 -16.27
N GLY A 248 8.87 12.45 -16.26
CA GLY A 248 7.86 12.50 -15.21
C GLY A 248 6.99 11.26 -15.18
N LEU A 249 6.53 10.82 -16.34
CA LEU A 249 5.72 9.61 -16.45
C LEU A 249 6.49 8.37 -15.98
N GLU A 250 7.74 8.21 -16.44
CA GLU A 250 8.58 7.09 -16.02
C GLU A 250 8.84 7.08 -14.50
N GLN A 251 9.16 8.23 -13.91
CA GLN A 251 9.37 8.33 -12.47
C GLN A 251 8.11 8.01 -11.65
N LEU A 252 6.95 8.53 -12.06
CA LEU A 252 5.67 8.23 -11.41
C LEU A 252 5.32 6.74 -11.48
N MET A 253 5.62 6.09 -12.60
CA MET A 253 5.39 4.65 -12.73
C MET A 253 6.36 3.84 -11.87
N ASN A 254 7.64 4.23 -11.82
CA ASN A 254 8.64 3.60 -10.95
C ASN A 254 8.32 3.74 -9.45
N GLU A 255 7.59 4.79 -9.07
CA GLU A 255 7.03 4.95 -7.72
C GLU A 255 5.84 4.03 -7.43
N GLY A 256 5.33 3.31 -8.43
CA GLY A 256 4.17 2.43 -8.29
C GLY A 256 2.82 3.17 -8.18
N VAL A 257 2.75 4.43 -8.61
CA VAL A 257 1.49 5.21 -8.59
C VAL A 257 0.43 4.61 -9.50
N ALA A 258 0.85 4.06 -10.66
CA ALA A 258 0.01 3.40 -11.65
C ALA A 258 0.86 2.47 -12.50
N GLN A 259 0.24 1.79 -13.44
CA GLN A 259 0.93 0.94 -14.42
C GLN A 259 0.88 1.58 -15.81
N LEU A 260 1.98 1.46 -16.56
CA LEU A 260 2.11 1.96 -17.92
C LEU A 260 2.24 0.81 -18.90
N PHE A 261 1.43 0.87 -19.93
CA PHE A 261 1.46 -0.08 -21.06
C PHE A 261 1.67 0.69 -22.36
N VAL A 262 2.53 0.15 -23.21
CA VAL A 262 2.74 0.67 -24.57
C VAL A 262 2.11 -0.31 -25.55
N ASN A 263 1.01 0.08 -26.19
CA ASN A 263 0.33 -0.75 -27.16
C ASN A 263 1.22 -0.98 -28.38
N GLN A 264 1.42 -2.24 -28.77
CA GLN A 264 2.34 -2.62 -29.83
C GLN A 264 1.79 -2.30 -31.24
N PHE A 265 0.47 -2.23 -31.39
CA PHE A 265 -0.16 -1.96 -32.67
C PHE A 265 -0.06 -0.49 -33.09
N ASN A 266 -0.29 0.44 -32.16
CA ASN A 266 -0.36 1.87 -32.45
C ASN A 266 0.67 2.73 -31.71
N GLY A 267 1.50 2.14 -30.84
CA GLY A 267 2.52 2.83 -30.06
C GLY A 267 1.99 3.77 -28.97
N ARG A 268 0.66 3.80 -28.75
CA ARG A 268 0.06 4.69 -27.76
C ARG A 268 0.33 4.19 -26.33
N ARG A 269 0.46 5.13 -25.43
CA ARG A 269 0.66 4.86 -23.98
C ARG A 269 -0.68 4.79 -23.27
N ILE A 270 -0.86 3.73 -22.49
CA ILE A 270 -2.05 3.48 -21.69
C ILE A 270 -1.61 3.45 -20.23
N VAL A 271 -2.24 4.26 -19.40
CA VAL A 271 -2.07 4.21 -17.94
C VAL A 271 -3.22 3.42 -17.36
N GLY A 272 -2.87 2.43 -16.55
CA GLY A 272 -3.80 1.62 -15.79
C GLY A 272 -3.75 1.96 -14.30
N THR A 273 -4.92 2.14 -13.68
CA THR A 273 -5.08 2.51 -12.27
C THR A 273 -6.13 1.64 -11.58
N VAL A 274 -6.13 1.65 -10.25
CA VAL A 274 -7.18 0.98 -9.46
C VAL A 274 -8.31 1.93 -9.08
N GLY A 275 -8.12 3.25 -9.22
CA GLY A 275 -9.11 4.25 -8.88
C GLY A 275 -9.02 5.52 -9.74
N GLN A 276 -10.16 6.22 -9.89
CA GLN A 276 -10.26 7.41 -10.73
C GLN A 276 -9.33 8.55 -10.26
N LEU A 277 -9.20 8.77 -8.97
CA LEU A 277 -8.36 9.84 -8.41
C LEU A 277 -6.87 9.71 -8.77
N GLN A 278 -6.38 8.50 -9.06
CA GLN A 278 -4.99 8.32 -9.46
C GLN A 278 -4.65 9.04 -10.77
N PHE A 279 -5.58 9.13 -11.72
CA PHE A 279 -5.38 9.91 -12.95
C PHE A 279 -5.20 11.40 -12.66
N GLU A 280 -5.99 11.94 -11.71
CA GLU A 280 -5.92 13.34 -11.30
C GLU A 280 -4.59 13.63 -10.58
N VAL A 281 -4.16 12.72 -9.71
CA VAL A 281 -2.86 12.81 -9.03
C VAL A 281 -1.70 12.78 -10.02
N ILE A 282 -1.73 11.87 -10.99
CA ILE A 282 -0.69 11.79 -12.05
C ILE A 282 -0.65 13.09 -12.84
N GLN A 283 -1.79 13.61 -13.27
CA GLN A 283 -1.89 14.86 -14.01
C GLN A 283 -1.34 16.03 -13.19
N TYR A 284 -1.79 16.18 -11.95
CA TYR A 284 -1.33 17.22 -11.04
C TYR A 284 0.19 17.18 -10.84
N ARG A 285 0.75 16.00 -10.62
CA ARG A 285 2.19 15.82 -10.42
C ARG A 285 2.99 16.09 -11.69
N LEU A 286 2.53 15.63 -12.86
CA LEU A 286 3.17 15.96 -14.15
C LEU A 286 3.23 17.47 -14.38
N GLU A 287 2.15 18.18 -14.12
CA GLU A 287 2.07 19.63 -14.29
C GLU A 287 2.94 20.39 -13.29
N ASN A 288 2.88 20.05 -12.01
CA ASN A 288 3.50 20.83 -10.94
C ASN A 288 4.96 20.45 -10.65
N GLU A 289 5.31 19.15 -10.76
CA GLU A 289 6.67 18.68 -10.46
C GLU A 289 7.56 18.64 -11.72
N TYR A 290 6.98 18.33 -12.89
CA TYR A 290 7.73 18.16 -14.15
C TYR A 290 7.46 19.26 -15.18
N ASN A 291 6.53 20.18 -14.89
CA ASN A 291 6.10 21.23 -15.80
C ASN A 291 5.67 20.68 -17.17
N ALA A 292 4.99 19.56 -17.18
CA ALA A 292 4.52 18.85 -18.37
C ALA A 292 3.01 18.63 -18.28
N LYS A 293 2.26 19.21 -19.22
CA LYS A 293 0.82 19.01 -19.30
C LYS A 293 0.50 17.71 -20.04
N CYS A 294 -0.52 17.00 -19.58
CA CYS A 294 -1.01 15.81 -20.26
C CYS A 294 -2.51 15.88 -20.56
N ARG A 295 -2.92 15.12 -21.54
CA ARG A 295 -4.32 14.91 -21.89
C ARG A 295 -4.67 13.43 -21.74
N TRP A 296 -5.85 13.19 -21.18
CA TRP A 296 -6.41 11.87 -21.03
C TRP A 296 -7.45 11.61 -22.12
N GLU A 297 -7.36 10.45 -22.75
CA GLU A 297 -8.38 9.97 -23.69
C GLU A 297 -8.94 8.63 -23.17
N PRO A 298 -10.26 8.42 -23.26
CA PRO A 298 -10.86 7.15 -22.82
C PRO A 298 -10.37 5.99 -23.70
N VAL A 299 -10.22 4.83 -23.08
CA VAL A 299 -10.00 3.55 -23.75
C VAL A 299 -10.89 2.50 -23.11
N HIS A 300 -11.52 1.68 -23.92
CA HIS A 300 -12.32 0.55 -23.45
C HIS A 300 -11.41 -0.67 -23.32
N LEU A 301 -11.00 -0.95 -22.10
CA LEU A 301 -10.25 -2.14 -21.73
C LEU A 301 -10.91 -2.76 -20.50
N HIS A 302 -11.03 -4.07 -20.53
CA HIS A 302 -11.59 -4.86 -19.44
C HIS A 302 -10.49 -5.32 -18.47
N LYS A 303 -9.36 -5.81 -19.01
CA LYS A 303 -8.30 -6.42 -18.20
C LYS A 303 -6.95 -6.35 -18.89
N ALA A 304 -5.89 -6.17 -18.08
CA ALA A 304 -4.52 -6.39 -18.50
C ALA A 304 -4.05 -7.74 -17.93
N CYS A 305 -3.46 -8.58 -18.76
CA CYS A 305 -2.94 -9.88 -18.37
C CYS A 305 -1.50 -10.01 -18.85
N TRP A 306 -0.57 -10.30 -17.95
CA TRP A 306 0.78 -10.69 -18.33
C TRP A 306 0.71 -12.10 -18.87
N ILE A 307 1.42 -12.36 -19.96
CA ILE A 307 1.36 -13.64 -20.65
C ILE A 307 2.70 -14.34 -20.62
N GLU A 308 2.64 -15.64 -20.43
CA GLU A 308 3.79 -16.54 -20.41
C GLU A 308 3.45 -17.83 -21.19
N ALA A 309 4.43 -18.45 -21.80
CA ALA A 309 4.32 -19.77 -22.39
C ALA A 309 5.62 -20.55 -22.16
N ASP A 310 5.48 -21.86 -22.02
CA ASP A 310 6.64 -22.76 -21.89
C ASP A 310 7.38 -22.93 -23.25
N ASP A 311 6.68 -22.70 -24.38
CA ASP A 311 7.24 -22.69 -25.73
C ASP A 311 7.21 -21.27 -26.34
N GLU A 312 8.38 -20.74 -26.67
CA GLU A 312 8.55 -19.42 -27.28
C GLU A 312 7.84 -19.30 -28.64
N LYS A 313 7.72 -20.40 -29.40
CA LYS A 313 7.02 -20.40 -30.70
C LYS A 313 5.52 -20.20 -30.52
N GLU A 314 4.94 -20.77 -29.47
CA GLU A 314 3.52 -20.58 -29.14
C GLU A 314 3.25 -19.15 -28.70
N LEU A 315 4.14 -18.59 -27.88
CA LEU A 315 4.05 -17.19 -27.47
C LEU A 315 4.12 -16.25 -28.69
N GLU A 316 5.05 -16.48 -29.62
CA GLU A 316 5.17 -15.67 -30.83
C GLU A 316 3.95 -15.83 -31.78
N ASN A 317 3.38 -17.04 -31.88
CA ASN A 317 2.16 -17.27 -32.63
C ASN A 317 0.97 -16.52 -32.00
N PHE A 318 0.85 -16.58 -30.67
CA PHE A 318 -0.17 -15.82 -29.94
C PHE A 318 -0.03 -14.31 -30.22
N LYS A 319 1.17 -13.76 -30.05
CA LYS A 319 1.46 -12.33 -30.28
C LYS A 319 1.10 -11.90 -31.69
N LYS A 320 1.38 -12.71 -32.69
CA LYS A 320 1.03 -12.44 -34.10
C LYS A 320 -0.49 -12.44 -34.32
N ARG A 321 -1.20 -13.44 -33.77
CA ARG A 321 -2.66 -13.56 -33.94
C ARG A 321 -3.46 -12.52 -33.17
N LYS A 322 -2.95 -12.11 -32.02
CA LYS A 322 -3.60 -11.15 -31.11
C LYS A 322 -2.90 -9.79 -31.10
N TYR A 323 -2.15 -9.45 -32.17
CA TYR A 323 -1.25 -8.28 -32.24
C TYR A 323 -1.89 -6.97 -31.79
N GLN A 324 -3.14 -6.72 -32.15
CA GLN A 324 -3.86 -5.49 -31.76
C GLN A 324 -4.10 -5.33 -30.25
N TYR A 325 -4.09 -6.45 -29.51
CA TYR A 325 -4.26 -6.49 -28.06
C TYR A 325 -2.93 -6.54 -27.31
N MET A 326 -1.80 -6.61 -28.02
CA MET A 326 -0.50 -6.73 -27.40
C MET A 326 0.05 -5.38 -26.95
N ALA A 327 0.62 -5.38 -25.76
CA ALA A 327 1.33 -4.24 -25.18
C ALA A 327 2.61 -4.72 -24.50
N LYS A 328 3.47 -3.77 -24.17
CA LYS A 328 4.61 -3.94 -23.26
C LYS A 328 4.38 -3.11 -22.02
N ASP A 329 4.70 -3.65 -20.84
CA ASP A 329 4.77 -2.87 -19.63
C ASP A 329 6.10 -2.08 -19.54
N ILE A 330 6.31 -1.35 -18.44
CA ILE A 330 7.52 -0.55 -18.21
C ILE A 330 8.80 -1.39 -18.14
N GLU A 331 8.69 -2.67 -17.82
CA GLU A 331 9.81 -3.62 -17.75
C GLU A 331 10.04 -4.37 -19.07
N GLY A 332 9.20 -4.12 -20.07
CA GLY A 332 9.26 -4.74 -21.38
C GLY A 332 8.61 -6.13 -21.46
N ARG A 333 7.86 -6.55 -20.42
CA ARG A 333 7.12 -7.81 -20.42
C ARG A 333 5.93 -7.75 -21.35
N ASP A 334 5.56 -8.89 -21.92
CA ASP A 334 4.41 -9.00 -22.80
C ASP A 334 3.10 -8.98 -22.01
N VAL A 335 2.19 -8.09 -22.44
CA VAL A 335 0.87 -7.90 -21.79
C VAL A 335 -0.21 -8.01 -22.85
N PHE A 336 -1.23 -8.80 -22.58
CA PHE A 336 -2.45 -8.88 -23.34
C PHE A 336 -3.51 -7.95 -22.74
N LEU A 337 -3.96 -6.96 -23.51
CA LEU A 337 -4.96 -5.98 -23.10
C LEU A 337 -6.32 -6.39 -23.67
N ALA A 338 -7.11 -7.12 -22.92
CA ALA A 338 -8.44 -7.53 -23.33
C ALA A 338 -9.43 -6.34 -23.26
N ASP A 339 -10.16 -6.07 -24.33
CA ASP A 339 -11.22 -5.05 -24.37
C ASP A 339 -12.51 -5.51 -23.71
N SER A 340 -12.73 -6.82 -23.63
CA SER A 340 -13.92 -7.42 -23.02
C SER A 340 -13.59 -8.77 -22.36
N GLY A 341 -14.46 -9.20 -21.43
CA GLY A 341 -14.37 -10.53 -20.84
C GLY A 341 -14.51 -11.65 -21.87
N TYR A 342 -15.29 -11.42 -22.93
CA TYR A 342 -15.44 -12.37 -24.03
C TYR A 342 -14.12 -12.58 -24.78
N VAL A 343 -13.42 -11.49 -25.16
CA VAL A 343 -12.13 -11.58 -25.85
C VAL A 343 -11.08 -12.29 -25.00
N LEU A 344 -11.07 -12.05 -23.66
CA LEU A 344 -10.19 -12.76 -22.74
C LEU A 344 -10.51 -14.26 -22.70
N SER A 345 -11.78 -14.63 -22.53
CA SER A 345 -12.19 -16.04 -22.48
C SER A 345 -11.88 -16.79 -23.77
N MET A 346 -12.13 -16.16 -24.92
CA MET A 346 -11.78 -16.74 -26.22
C MET A 346 -10.27 -16.89 -26.39
N ALA A 347 -9.47 -15.92 -25.92
CA ALA A 347 -8.02 -16.04 -25.99
C ALA A 347 -7.50 -17.19 -25.13
N GLN A 348 -8.08 -17.40 -23.94
CA GLN A 348 -7.74 -18.51 -23.06
C GLN A 348 -8.14 -19.87 -23.63
N GLN A 349 -9.29 -19.96 -24.32
CA GLN A 349 -9.75 -21.19 -24.99
C GLN A 349 -8.96 -21.54 -26.24
N ASP A 350 -8.66 -20.53 -27.08
CA ASP A 350 -7.94 -20.72 -28.34
C ASP A 350 -6.45 -21.07 -28.15
N PHE A 351 -5.91 -20.71 -26.97
CA PHE A 351 -4.47 -20.83 -26.66
C PHE A 351 -4.26 -21.40 -25.26
N GLU A 352 -4.59 -22.67 -25.08
CA GLU A 352 -4.50 -23.38 -23.78
C GLU A 352 -3.10 -23.43 -23.17
N HIS A 353 -2.04 -23.30 -24.00
CA HIS A 353 -0.64 -23.30 -23.56
C HIS A 353 -0.12 -21.90 -23.17
N ILE A 354 -0.94 -20.86 -23.31
CA ILE A 354 -0.62 -19.51 -22.83
C ILE A 354 -1.16 -19.33 -21.43
N LYS A 355 -0.28 -19.02 -20.49
CA LYS A 355 -0.65 -18.67 -19.12
C LYS A 355 -0.98 -17.18 -19.05
N PHE A 356 -2.14 -16.83 -18.49
CA PHE A 356 -2.61 -15.47 -18.31
C PHE A 356 -2.54 -15.12 -16.82
N HIS A 357 -1.64 -14.23 -16.45
CA HIS A 357 -1.45 -13.78 -15.07
C HIS A 357 -2.15 -12.43 -14.86
N PHE A 358 -2.86 -12.30 -13.74
CA PHE A 358 -3.56 -11.08 -13.35
C PHE A 358 -2.75 -10.22 -12.36
N THR A 359 -1.56 -10.66 -12.06
CA THR A 359 -0.56 -9.95 -11.28
C THR A 359 0.74 -9.93 -12.06
N SER A 360 1.60 -8.96 -11.80
CA SER A 360 2.89 -8.86 -12.47
C SER A 360 3.99 -9.74 -11.86
N GLU A 361 3.69 -10.45 -10.80
CA GLU A 361 4.56 -11.41 -10.14
C GLU A 361 4.12 -12.83 -10.49
N PHE A 362 4.93 -13.55 -11.22
CA PHE A 362 4.72 -14.94 -11.59
C PHE A 362 6.07 -15.60 -11.90
#